data_3515b2f9beade5d8305aae9cba20b857
#
_entry.id   3515b2f9beade5d8305aae9cba20b857
#
_cell.length_a   1.000
_cell.length_b   1.000
_cell.length_c   1.000
_cell.angle_alpha   90.00
_cell.angle_beta   90.00
_cell.angle_gamma   90.00
#
_symmetry.space_group_name_H-M   'P 1'
#
loop_
_entity.id
_entity.type
_entity.pdbx_description
1 polymer ?
#
loop_
_entity_poly.entity_id
_entity_poly.type
_entity_poly.pdbx_seq_one_letter_code
_entity_poly.pdbx_strand_id
1 'polypeptide(L)'
;MASPGAPVATGAPVATGANALAPQEKADPKTYREFSARASVVDPRAKAYPQIDFHLEKDGKPVDLGHACRRPSVPMRGKLVVWFMGYSPELFHFLADEGFHVLRVHYANGWFNRFGKEPPPEDRYTLGKIRLEAATGEDFSDLVSIDRPDGLAERVGQFLGWLERQDPEGHWGEYLQSDPTNSKQVLWDRVILSGASHGATTSARFALHQKVDRVVMFCGPRDQYELWQGLPSATPKERFFGFSHVLDTGWSGDHYCRSWELLGLQAYGPIVDVDKQQAPYGHSRRLITEAEVGGDEKRAHSCVTPGKAAVRDATGNYLHKDVWKYLFTHPVEAIGQPVASDPSCERELQAKTR
;
A
#
# COMPACT_ATOMS: atom_id res chain seq x y z
N MET A 1 -12.97 65.28 48.05
CA MET A 1 -12.82 65.16 46.58
C MET A 1 -12.69 63.71 46.26
N ALA A 2 -13.72 63.10 45.74
CA ALA A 2 -13.80 61.63 45.39
C ALA A 2 -13.42 61.42 43.96
N SER A 3 -12.49 60.46 43.71
CA SER A 3 -12.17 59.99 42.39
C SER A 3 -13.16 58.97 41.93
N PRO A 4 -13.54 58.92 40.64
CA PRO A 4 -14.53 57.97 40.12
C PRO A 4 -13.91 56.63 39.79
N GLY A 5 -14.67 55.54 40.04
CA GLY A 5 -14.29 54.19 39.82
C GLY A 5 -14.29 53.77 38.30
N ALA A 6 -13.43 52.82 38.00
CA ALA A 6 -13.30 52.20 36.68
C ALA A 6 -14.45 51.16 36.44
N PRO A 7 -14.90 50.97 35.20
CA PRO A 7 -15.97 50.04 34.91
C PRO A 7 -15.52 48.58 34.88
N VAL A 8 -16.37 47.71 35.43
CA VAL A 8 -16.23 46.23 35.41
C VAL A 8 -16.49 45.71 34.01
N ALA A 9 -15.55 44.95 33.46
CA ALA A 9 -15.72 44.24 32.20
C ALA A 9 -16.65 43.03 32.38
N THR A 10 -17.78 43.08 31.71
CA THR A 10 -18.73 41.96 31.60
C THR A 10 -18.15 40.87 30.67
N GLY A 11 -17.96 39.66 31.22
CA GLY A 11 -17.48 38.51 30.49
C GLY A 11 -18.44 38.09 29.38
N ALA A 12 -17.89 37.83 28.20
CA ALA A 12 -18.60 37.22 27.07
C ALA A 12 -18.93 35.75 27.38
N PRO A 13 -20.06 35.23 26.92
CA PRO A 13 -20.40 33.84 27.16
C PRO A 13 -19.52 32.91 26.30
N VAL A 14 -18.92 31.90 26.97
CA VAL A 14 -18.23 30.78 26.34
C VAL A 14 -19.27 29.96 25.62
N ALA A 15 -19.20 29.91 24.29
CA ALA A 15 -20.02 29.04 23.46
C ALA A 15 -19.55 27.58 23.63
N THR A 16 -20.25 26.81 24.43
CA THR A 16 -20.15 25.37 24.50
C THR A 16 -20.88 24.78 23.29
N GLY A 17 -20.20 24.74 22.17
CA GLY A 17 -20.63 24.01 20.98
C GLY A 17 -20.40 22.50 21.16
N ALA A 18 -21.33 21.82 21.86
CA ALA A 18 -21.45 20.38 21.77
C ALA A 18 -21.98 20.06 20.36
N ASN A 19 -21.09 19.66 19.45
CA ASN A 19 -21.49 19.02 18.20
C ASN A 19 -22.13 17.66 18.56
N ALA A 20 -23.43 17.66 18.75
CA ALA A 20 -24.21 16.43 18.81
C ALA A 20 -24.07 15.74 17.44
N LEU A 21 -23.34 14.62 17.42
CA LEU A 21 -23.30 13.72 16.29
C LEU A 21 -24.75 13.35 15.95
N ALA A 22 -25.19 13.62 14.71
CA ALA A 22 -26.47 13.18 14.19
C ALA A 22 -26.58 11.67 14.37
N PRO A 23 -27.80 11.13 14.69
CA PRO A 23 -27.99 9.69 14.82
C PRO A 23 -27.54 9.03 13.52
N GLN A 24 -26.56 8.11 13.64
CA GLN A 24 -26.13 7.30 12.50
C GLN A 24 -27.34 6.45 12.06
N GLU A 25 -27.87 6.73 10.88
CA GLU A 25 -28.78 5.83 10.20
C GLU A 25 -28.15 4.45 10.19
N LYS A 26 -28.91 3.40 10.59
CA LYS A 26 -28.46 2.02 10.48
C LYS A 26 -28.14 1.75 9.01
N ALA A 27 -26.87 1.71 8.68
CA ALA A 27 -26.42 1.49 7.31
C ALA A 27 -27.02 0.17 6.79
N ASP A 28 -27.56 0.18 5.56
CA ASP A 28 -27.98 -1.04 4.88
C ASP A 28 -26.82 -2.05 4.90
N PRO A 29 -26.99 -3.27 5.42
CA PRO A 29 -25.92 -4.26 5.49
C PRO A 29 -25.34 -4.65 4.13
N LYS A 30 -25.95 -4.24 3.03
CA LYS A 30 -25.43 -4.42 1.67
C LYS A 30 -24.47 -3.31 1.24
N THR A 31 -24.38 -2.21 1.96
CA THR A 31 -23.50 -1.09 1.64
C THR A 31 -22.11 -1.25 2.27
N TYR A 32 -21.10 -0.67 1.62
CA TYR A 32 -19.76 -0.55 2.18
C TYR A 32 -19.76 0.45 3.34
N ARG A 33 -18.94 0.17 4.34
CA ARG A 33 -18.56 1.14 5.38
C ARG A 33 -17.23 1.73 4.96
N GLU A 34 -17.27 3.00 4.56
CA GLU A 34 -16.10 3.75 4.09
C GLU A 34 -15.75 4.83 5.09
N PHE A 35 -14.47 5.00 5.36
CA PHE A 35 -13.94 5.98 6.29
C PHE A 35 -12.85 6.78 5.63
N SER A 36 -12.79 8.07 5.97
CA SER A 36 -11.71 8.94 5.55
C SER A 36 -11.39 9.91 6.67
N ALA A 37 -10.10 10.09 6.95
CA ALA A 37 -9.63 11.08 7.91
C ALA A 37 -8.27 11.65 7.49
N ARG A 38 -8.01 12.89 7.87
CA ARG A 38 -6.69 13.50 7.73
C ARG A 38 -5.70 12.85 8.68
N ALA A 39 -4.49 12.57 8.20
CA ALA A 39 -3.42 12.03 9.05
C ALA A 39 -3.12 12.97 10.24
N SER A 40 -3.14 14.28 10.00
CA SER A 40 -2.95 15.33 11.02
C SER A 40 -4.07 15.40 12.08
N VAL A 41 -5.28 14.89 11.76
CA VAL A 41 -6.38 14.77 12.72
C VAL A 41 -6.29 13.46 13.51
N VAL A 42 -5.86 12.38 12.86
CA VAL A 42 -5.67 11.07 13.47
C VAL A 42 -4.49 11.09 14.46
N ASP A 43 -3.39 11.75 14.07
CA ASP A 43 -2.18 11.94 14.87
C ASP A 43 -1.67 13.37 14.74
N PRO A 44 -1.80 14.22 15.78
CA PRO A 44 -1.31 15.60 15.76
C PRO A 44 0.21 15.75 15.60
N ARG A 45 0.98 14.66 15.74
CA ARG A 45 2.43 14.65 15.50
C ARG A 45 2.79 14.65 14.00
N ALA A 46 1.80 14.42 13.12
CA ALA A 46 2.01 14.36 11.67
C ALA A 46 2.62 15.67 11.14
N LYS A 47 3.65 15.54 10.29
CA LYS A 47 4.39 16.67 9.71
C LYS A 47 4.43 16.58 8.19
N ALA A 48 4.70 17.73 7.56
CA ALA A 48 5.12 17.83 6.17
C ALA A 48 6.64 17.77 6.06
N TYR A 49 7.14 17.23 4.95
CA TYR A 49 8.56 17.19 4.56
C TYR A 49 8.71 17.77 3.15
N PRO A 50 8.64 19.11 2.98
CA PRO A 50 8.64 19.75 1.67
C PRO A 50 9.89 19.41 0.83
N GLN A 51 11.02 19.15 1.50
CA GLN A 51 12.28 18.77 0.85
C GLN A 51 12.21 17.45 0.07
N ILE A 52 11.20 16.62 0.36
CA ILE A 52 10.94 15.36 -0.35
C ILE A 52 9.54 15.34 -0.98
N ASP A 53 8.96 16.51 -1.30
CA ASP A 53 7.64 16.67 -1.91
C ASP A 53 6.51 15.96 -1.12
N PHE A 54 6.61 15.97 0.20
CA PHE A 54 5.59 15.40 1.07
C PHE A 54 4.88 16.49 1.86
N HIS A 55 3.58 16.63 1.62
CA HIS A 55 2.75 17.71 2.12
C HIS A 55 1.52 17.18 2.83
N LEU A 56 1.02 17.91 3.84
CA LEU A 56 -0.29 17.65 4.45
C LEU A 56 -1.40 18.44 3.74
N GLU A 57 -1.02 19.55 3.09
CA GLU A 57 -1.91 20.38 2.28
C GLU A 57 -1.19 20.80 1.00
N LYS A 58 -1.94 20.89 -0.10
CA LYS A 58 -1.46 21.40 -1.38
C LYS A 58 -2.55 22.26 -2.01
N ASP A 59 -2.19 23.48 -2.43
CA ASP A 59 -3.13 24.47 -3.02
C ASP A 59 -4.37 24.71 -2.14
N GLY A 60 -4.19 24.80 -0.82
CA GLY A 60 -5.26 25.00 0.16
C GLY A 60 -6.19 23.80 0.37
N LYS A 61 -5.83 22.63 -0.17
CA LYS A 61 -6.61 21.38 -0.01
C LYS A 61 -5.84 20.36 0.80
N PRO A 62 -6.51 19.62 1.70
CA PRO A 62 -5.87 18.52 2.40
C PRO A 62 -5.49 17.39 1.41
N VAL A 63 -4.24 16.92 1.51
CA VAL A 63 -3.74 15.77 0.74
C VAL A 63 -3.33 14.60 1.64
N ASP A 64 -3.42 14.79 2.95
CA ASP A 64 -3.02 13.84 3.98
C ASP A 64 -4.14 12.84 4.38
N LEU A 65 -5.04 12.51 3.44
CA LEU A 65 -6.17 11.64 3.73
C LEU A 65 -5.74 10.17 3.82
N GLY A 66 -6.10 9.53 4.92
CA GLY A 66 -6.24 8.08 5.05
C GLY A 66 -7.64 7.64 4.60
N HIS A 67 -7.74 6.42 4.11
CA HIS A 67 -9.03 5.81 3.71
C HIS A 67 -9.10 4.38 4.21
N ALA A 68 -10.29 3.93 4.60
CA ALA A 68 -10.55 2.54 4.94
C ALA A 68 -11.92 2.10 4.42
N CYS A 69 -12.07 0.79 4.21
CA CYS A 69 -13.31 0.19 3.75
C CYS A 69 -13.49 -1.22 4.32
N ARG A 70 -14.72 -1.57 4.65
CA ARG A 70 -15.17 -2.93 4.93
C ARG A 70 -16.59 -3.15 4.40
N ARG A 71 -16.99 -4.40 4.22
CA ARG A 71 -18.38 -4.75 3.86
C ARG A 71 -19.02 -5.59 4.98
N PRO A 72 -19.94 -5.02 5.78
CA PRO A 72 -20.52 -5.70 6.95
C PRO A 72 -21.24 -7.01 6.63
N SER A 73 -21.84 -7.14 5.44
CA SER A 73 -22.58 -8.33 5.02
C SER A 73 -21.71 -9.50 4.56
N VAL A 74 -20.39 -9.31 4.50
CA VAL A 74 -19.44 -10.35 4.08
C VAL A 74 -18.66 -10.83 5.31
N PRO A 75 -18.58 -12.15 5.55
CA PRO A 75 -17.78 -12.69 6.65
C PRO A 75 -16.31 -12.25 6.54
N MET A 76 -15.77 -11.74 7.64
CA MET A 76 -14.38 -11.28 7.69
C MET A 76 -13.41 -12.45 7.59
N ARG A 77 -12.34 -12.27 6.82
CA ARG A 77 -11.21 -13.21 6.75
C ARG A 77 -10.20 -13.05 7.89
N GLY A 78 -10.38 -12.05 8.77
CA GLY A 78 -9.41 -11.73 9.83
C GLY A 78 -8.06 -11.24 9.30
N LYS A 79 -8.05 -10.67 8.09
CA LYS A 79 -6.87 -10.11 7.43
C LYS A 79 -7.14 -8.67 7.00
N LEU A 80 -6.10 -7.84 7.16
CA LEU A 80 -6.09 -6.44 6.76
C LEU A 80 -5.24 -6.28 5.50
N VAL A 81 -5.77 -5.63 4.48
CA VAL A 81 -4.97 -5.19 3.33
C VAL A 81 -4.55 -3.73 3.53
N VAL A 82 -3.25 -3.48 3.55
CA VAL A 82 -2.66 -2.13 3.54
C VAL A 82 -2.21 -1.81 2.14
N TRP A 83 -2.87 -0.81 1.52
CA TRP A 83 -2.61 -0.36 0.15
C TRP A 83 -1.66 0.84 0.11
N PHE A 84 -0.56 0.74 -0.62
CA PHE A 84 0.55 1.71 -0.63
C PHE A 84 0.45 2.80 -1.70
N MET A 85 -0.66 2.89 -2.42
CA MET A 85 -0.87 3.88 -3.48
C MET A 85 -2.06 4.78 -3.21
N GLY A 86 -2.44 5.59 -4.23
CA GLY A 86 -3.63 6.42 -4.18
C GLY A 86 -4.90 5.63 -3.91
N TYR A 87 -5.91 6.28 -3.35
CA TYR A 87 -7.21 5.65 -3.10
C TYR A 87 -7.90 5.28 -4.42
N SER A 88 -8.43 4.07 -4.50
CA SER A 88 -9.26 3.54 -5.58
C SER A 88 -10.48 2.85 -4.98
N PRO A 89 -11.69 3.42 -5.13
CA PRO A 89 -12.92 2.80 -4.62
C PRO A 89 -13.10 1.37 -5.17
N GLU A 90 -12.81 1.16 -6.45
CA GLU A 90 -12.99 -0.14 -7.11
C GLU A 90 -12.12 -1.23 -6.48
N LEU A 91 -10.85 -0.90 -6.12
CA LEU A 91 -9.95 -1.81 -5.41
C LEU A 91 -10.47 -2.10 -4.00
N PHE A 92 -10.88 -1.06 -3.29
CA PHE A 92 -11.33 -1.18 -1.90
C PHE A 92 -12.61 -2.00 -1.82
N HIS A 93 -13.56 -1.76 -2.72
CA HIS A 93 -14.81 -2.52 -2.79
C HIS A 93 -14.54 -3.98 -3.18
N PHE A 94 -13.69 -4.23 -4.19
CA PHE A 94 -13.30 -5.59 -4.57
C PHE A 94 -12.74 -6.38 -3.36
N LEU A 95 -11.81 -5.80 -2.61
CA LEU A 95 -11.20 -6.46 -1.46
C LEU A 95 -12.20 -6.62 -0.30
N ALA A 96 -13.06 -5.65 -0.07
CA ALA A 96 -14.13 -5.75 0.93
C ALA A 96 -15.17 -6.83 0.57
N ASP A 97 -15.47 -7.01 -0.73
CA ASP A 97 -16.31 -8.09 -1.24
C ASP A 97 -15.68 -9.47 -1.04
N GLU A 98 -14.36 -9.56 -1.02
CA GLU A 98 -13.62 -10.78 -0.68
C GLU A 98 -13.45 -10.99 0.84
N GLY A 99 -14.03 -10.13 1.68
CA GLY A 99 -14.03 -10.25 3.15
C GLY A 99 -12.79 -9.69 3.83
N PHE A 100 -12.03 -8.84 3.16
CA PHE A 100 -10.91 -8.13 3.77
C PHE A 100 -11.35 -6.79 4.37
N HIS A 101 -10.70 -6.40 5.46
CA HIS A 101 -10.56 -5.00 5.80
C HIS A 101 -9.47 -4.38 4.93
N VAL A 102 -9.72 -3.17 4.44
CA VAL A 102 -8.79 -2.48 3.54
C VAL A 102 -8.53 -1.09 4.05
N LEU A 103 -7.28 -0.69 4.08
CA LEU A 103 -6.92 0.71 4.33
C LEU A 103 -5.72 1.17 3.50
N ARG A 104 -5.64 2.48 3.36
CA ARG A 104 -4.43 3.19 2.97
C ARG A 104 -4.21 4.35 3.91
N VAL A 105 -2.96 4.68 4.14
CA VAL A 105 -2.55 5.87 4.88
C VAL A 105 -1.72 6.79 3.99
N HIS A 106 -1.72 8.06 4.30
CA HIS A 106 -0.78 9.02 3.73
C HIS A 106 0.51 8.94 4.54
N TYR A 107 1.61 8.56 3.93
CA TYR A 107 2.93 8.41 4.54
C TYR A 107 3.99 9.09 3.67
N ALA A 108 5.19 9.33 4.21
CA ALA A 108 6.23 10.12 3.57
C ALA A 108 6.86 9.40 2.35
N ASN A 109 6.14 9.35 1.23
CA ASN A 109 6.54 8.68 -0.02
C ASN A 109 6.85 9.63 -1.19
N GLY A 110 6.76 10.94 -0.99
CA GLY A 110 7.02 11.95 -2.02
C GLY A 110 8.46 11.96 -2.54
N TRP A 111 9.41 11.48 -1.73
CA TRP A 111 10.83 11.38 -2.06
C TRP A 111 11.10 10.73 -3.42
N PHE A 112 10.22 9.86 -3.89
CA PHE A 112 10.36 9.18 -5.18
C PHE A 112 10.37 10.14 -6.37
N ASN A 113 9.67 11.27 -6.29
CA ASN A 113 9.68 12.30 -7.31
C ASN A 113 11.07 12.92 -7.49
N ARG A 114 11.87 12.95 -6.43
CA ARG A 114 13.23 13.49 -6.43
C ARG A 114 14.26 12.41 -6.77
N PHE A 115 14.31 11.32 -6.04
CA PHE A 115 15.37 10.31 -6.12
C PHE A 115 15.09 9.17 -7.08
N GLY A 116 13.82 8.82 -7.30
CA GLY A 116 13.44 7.68 -8.14
C GLY A 116 13.57 7.92 -9.65
N LYS A 117 13.88 9.17 -10.07
CA LYS A 117 14.07 9.57 -11.49
C LYS A 117 15.52 9.82 -11.85
N GLU A 118 16.39 9.85 -10.88
CA GLU A 118 17.84 10.05 -11.08
C GLU A 118 18.49 8.76 -11.58
N PRO A 119 19.69 8.83 -12.20
CA PRO A 119 20.48 7.65 -12.48
C PRO A 119 20.67 6.81 -11.21
N PRO A 120 20.78 5.48 -11.33
CA PRO A 120 21.01 4.65 -10.16
C PRO A 120 22.23 5.14 -9.39
N PRO A 121 22.12 5.32 -8.06
CA PRO A 121 23.26 5.69 -7.24
C PRO A 121 24.31 4.59 -7.24
N GLU A 122 25.58 4.93 -6.97
CA GLU A 122 26.65 3.94 -6.82
C GLU A 122 26.34 2.93 -5.71
N ASP A 123 25.79 3.40 -4.59
CA ASP A 123 25.26 2.51 -3.54
C ASP A 123 23.96 1.84 -4.00
N ARG A 124 24.07 0.58 -4.36
CA ARG A 124 22.98 -0.26 -4.85
C ARG A 124 21.94 -0.65 -3.79
N TYR A 125 21.93 0.03 -2.64
CA TYR A 125 20.96 -0.11 -1.55
C TYR A 125 20.24 1.19 -1.22
N THR A 126 20.58 2.28 -1.89
CA THR A 126 20.12 3.64 -1.54
C THR A 126 18.60 3.78 -1.54
N LEU A 127 17.93 3.40 -2.64
CA LEU A 127 16.47 3.50 -2.71
C LEU A 127 15.80 2.54 -1.71
N GLY A 128 16.40 1.35 -1.52
CA GLY A 128 15.94 0.40 -0.50
C GLY A 128 16.03 0.95 0.93
N LYS A 129 17.07 1.72 1.26
CA LYS A 129 17.20 2.40 2.54
C LYS A 129 16.13 3.47 2.72
N ILE A 130 15.94 4.35 1.73
CA ILE A 130 14.89 5.38 1.76
C ILE A 130 13.49 4.76 1.90
N ARG A 131 13.19 3.66 1.17
CA ARG A 131 11.91 2.95 1.29
C ARG A 131 11.68 2.42 2.69
N LEU A 132 12.73 1.90 3.31
CA LEU A 132 12.62 1.35 4.66
C LEU A 132 12.40 2.46 5.68
N GLU A 133 13.10 3.58 5.57
CA GLU A 133 12.87 4.75 6.41
C GLU A 133 11.46 5.32 6.24
N ALA A 134 10.98 5.46 5.01
CA ALA A 134 9.60 5.89 4.75
C ALA A 134 8.55 4.92 5.30
N ALA A 135 8.88 3.63 5.42
CA ALA A 135 7.98 2.64 5.99
C ALA A 135 8.01 2.62 7.52
N THR A 136 9.16 2.82 8.14
CA THR A 136 9.32 2.67 9.60
C THR A 136 9.39 3.99 10.36
N GLY A 137 9.93 5.05 9.72
CA GLY A 137 10.32 6.29 10.40
C GLY A 137 11.57 6.11 11.26
N GLU A 138 12.39 5.12 10.96
CA GLU A 138 13.71 4.90 11.57
C GLU A 138 14.79 5.36 10.60
N ASP A 139 15.92 5.80 11.12
CA ASP A 139 17.04 6.37 10.36
C ASP A 139 17.82 5.26 9.62
N PHE A 140 17.58 5.12 8.31
CA PHE A 140 18.25 4.19 7.43
C PHE A 140 19.02 4.87 6.29
N SER A 141 18.75 6.15 6.03
CA SER A 141 19.26 6.86 4.84
C SER A 141 19.72 8.26 5.14
N ASP A 142 20.93 8.60 4.74
CA ASP A 142 21.46 9.97 4.83
C ASP A 142 20.76 10.97 3.87
N LEU A 143 19.91 10.49 2.96
CA LEU A 143 19.24 11.32 1.94
C LEU A 143 17.87 11.86 2.36
N VAL A 144 17.26 11.24 3.35
CA VAL A 144 15.96 11.65 3.89
C VAL A 144 16.04 11.64 5.43
N SER A 145 15.12 12.32 6.07
CA SER A 145 14.94 12.24 7.52
C SER A 145 13.44 12.27 7.79
N ILE A 146 12.89 11.11 8.08
CA ILE A 146 11.45 10.91 8.26
C ILE A 146 11.21 10.43 9.69
N ASP A 147 10.55 11.26 10.48
CA ASP A 147 10.25 10.92 11.87
C ASP A 147 9.24 9.75 11.96
N ARG A 148 9.36 8.95 13.00
CA ARG A 148 8.52 7.78 13.23
C ARG A 148 7.01 8.02 13.06
N PRO A 149 6.40 9.14 13.55
CA PRO A 149 4.97 9.39 13.34
C PRO A 149 4.52 9.46 11.89
N ASP A 150 5.45 9.71 10.97
CA ASP A 150 5.20 9.90 9.55
C ASP A 150 5.59 8.68 8.71
N GLY A 151 6.25 7.70 9.33
CA GLY A 151 6.46 6.38 8.76
C GLY A 151 5.14 5.64 8.59
N LEU A 152 5.03 4.84 7.53
CA LEU A 152 3.82 4.08 7.22
C LEU A 152 3.35 3.23 8.40
N ALA A 153 4.26 2.54 9.09
CA ALA A 153 3.92 1.61 10.16
C ALA A 153 3.19 2.29 11.32
N GLU A 154 3.72 3.42 11.80
CA GLU A 154 3.07 4.19 12.86
C GLU A 154 1.73 4.76 12.38
N ARG A 155 1.66 5.29 11.16
CA ARG A 155 0.41 5.81 10.58
C ARG A 155 -0.67 4.76 10.45
N VAL A 156 -0.32 3.53 10.08
CA VAL A 156 -1.27 2.40 10.07
C VAL A 156 -1.79 2.11 11.47
N GLY A 157 -0.92 2.03 12.48
CA GLY A 157 -1.32 1.81 13.87
C GLY A 157 -2.24 2.92 14.41
N GLN A 158 -1.90 4.19 14.16
CA GLN A 158 -2.72 5.32 14.60
C GLN A 158 -4.08 5.36 13.88
N PHE A 159 -4.12 5.06 12.59
CA PHE A 159 -5.36 5.03 11.83
C PHE A 159 -6.26 3.87 12.26
N LEU A 160 -5.72 2.68 12.51
CA LEU A 160 -6.47 1.55 13.07
C LEU A 160 -7.09 1.89 14.42
N GLY A 161 -6.32 2.52 15.33
CA GLY A 161 -6.88 2.95 16.60
C GLY A 161 -7.90 4.09 16.49
N TRP A 162 -7.84 4.91 15.44
CA TRP A 162 -8.90 5.87 15.14
C TRP A 162 -10.14 5.13 14.62
N LEU A 163 -9.99 4.19 13.69
CA LEU A 163 -11.09 3.38 13.13
C LEU A 163 -11.80 2.56 14.21
N GLU A 164 -11.09 1.98 15.16
CA GLU A 164 -11.68 1.26 16.30
C GLU A 164 -12.66 2.12 17.10
N ARG A 165 -12.36 3.42 17.27
CA ARG A 165 -13.25 4.36 17.94
C ARG A 165 -14.40 4.83 17.06
N GLN A 166 -14.21 4.94 15.74
CA GLN A 166 -15.23 5.42 14.80
C GLN A 166 -16.22 4.32 14.38
N ASP A 167 -15.77 3.07 14.40
CA ASP A 167 -16.53 1.91 13.93
C ASP A 167 -16.28 0.71 14.86
N PRO A 168 -16.85 0.73 16.09
CA PRO A 168 -16.67 -0.36 17.06
C PRO A 168 -17.09 -1.73 16.54
N GLU A 169 -18.13 -1.78 15.69
CA GLU A 169 -18.60 -3.02 15.07
C GLU A 169 -17.64 -3.55 13.96
N GLY A 170 -16.65 -2.74 13.57
CA GLY A 170 -15.68 -3.09 12.54
C GLY A 170 -14.55 -3.97 13.06
N HIS A 171 -14.40 -4.11 14.38
CA HIS A 171 -13.33 -4.92 14.99
C HIS A 171 -11.92 -4.57 14.50
N TRP A 172 -11.67 -3.28 14.18
CA TRP A 172 -10.39 -2.80 13.70
C TRP A 172 -9.25 -3.02 14.69
N GLY A 173 -9.56 -3.07 15.99
CA GLY A 173 -8.62 -3.38 17.07
C GLY A 173 -8.03 -4.79 17.01
N GLU A 174 -8.64 -5.74 16.28
CA GLU A 174 -8.10 -7.09 16.09
C GLU A 174 -6.78 -7.12 15.32
N TYR A 175 -6.42 -6.02 14.65
CA TYR A 175 -5.14 -5.83 13.96
C TYR A 175 -4.09 -5.12 14.82
N LEU A 176 -4.42 -4.79 16.06
CA LEU A 176 -3.54 -4.13 17.01
C LEU A 176 -3.19 -5.09 18.14
N GLN A 177 -1.93 -5.03 18.56
CA GLN A 177 -1.50 -5.70 19.77
C GLN A 177 -2.04 -4.93 20.98
N SER A 178 -2.65 -5.68 21.93
CA SER A 178 -2.99 -5.13 23.23
C SER A 178 -1.71 -4.90 24.01
N ASP A 179 -1.28 -3.65 24.13
CA ASP A 179 -0.09 -3.26 24.89
C ASP A 179 -0.53 -2.44 26.11
N PRO A 180 -0.10 -2.83 27.34
CA PRO A 180 -0.36 -2.05 28.56
C PRO A 180 0.20 -0.63 28.51
N THR A 181 1.22 -0.36 27.67
CA THR A 181 1.84 0.97 27.49
C THR A 181 1.06 1.88 26.55
N ASN A 182 -0.10 1.41 26.03
CA ASN A 182 -0.93 2.13 25.07
C ASN A 182 -0.23 2.44 23.72
N SER A 183 0.86 1.74 23.40
CA SER A 183 1.44 1.78 22.06
C SER A 183 0.59 0.95 21.10
N LYS A 184 0.25 1.53 19.94
CA LYS A 184 -0.58 0.87 18.93
C LYS A 184 0.30 0.10 17.95
N GLN A 185 0.81 -1.05 18.40
CA GLN A 185 1.60 -1.93 17.56
C GLN A 185 0.69 -2.75 16.65
N VAL A 186 0.98 -2.73 15.35
CA VAL A 186 0.24 -3.49 14.35
C VAL A 186 0.64 -4.96 14.41
N LEU A 187 -0.35 -5.86 14.38
CA LEU A 187 -0.15 -7.31 14.23
C LEU A 187 0.13 -7.64 12.75
N TRP A 188 1.37 -7.42 12.33
CA TRP A 188 1.79 -7.54 10.94
C TRP A 188 1.59 -8.94 10.35
N ASP A 189 1.55 -9.99 11.14
CA ASP A 189 1.22 -11.36 10.72
C ASP A 189 -0.24 -11.54 10.26
N ARG A 190 -1.09 -10.55 10.50
CA ARG A 190 -2.46 -10.45 9.98
C ARG A 190 -2.58 -9.49 8.78
N VAL A 191 -1.48 -8.87 8.35
CA VAL A 191 -1.49 -7.82 7.33
C VAL A 191 -0.98 -8.35 6.00
N ILE A 192 -1.74 -8.07 4.95
CA ILE A 192 -1.35 -8.19 3.55
C ILE A 192 -0.88 -6.82 3.09
N LEU A 193 0.39 -6.71 2.70
CA LEU A 193 0.90 -5.50 2.07
C LEU A 193 0.63 -5.55 0.57
N SER A 194 0.10 -4.49 0.00
CA SER A 194 -0.17 -4.43 -1.43
C SER A 194 0.07 -3.03 -1.99
N GLY A 195 0.50 -2.98 -3.23
CA GLY A 195 0.68 -1.73 -3.94
C GLY A 195 0.96 -1.95 -5.41
N ALA A 196 1.00 -0.86 -6.16
CA ALA A 196 1.40 -0.86 -7.56
C ALA A 196 2.67 -0.02 -7.72
N SER A 197 3.54 -0.38 -8.69
CA SER A 197 4.72 0.41 -9.04
C SER A 197 5.61 0.73 -7.83
N HIS A 198 5.74 2.01 -7.51
CA HIS A 198 6.44 2.50 -6.31
C HIS A 198 5.89 1.88 -5.02
N GLY A 199 4.57 1.73 -4.89
CA GLY A 199 3.93 1.12 -3.74
C GLY A 199 4.24 -0.39 -3.62
N ALA A 200 4.23 -1.13 -4.72
CA ALA A 200 4.64 -2.54 -4.76
C ALA A 200 6.09 -2.71 -4.27
N THR A 201 6.96 -1.81 -4.71
CA THR A 201 8.39 -1.82 -4.34
C THR A 201 8.58 -1.56 -2.84
N THR A 202 7.87 -0.57 -2.28
CA THR A 202 7.94 -0.28 -0.84
C THR A 202 7.33 -1.41 -0.01
N SER A 203 6.21 -2.03 -0.47
CA SER A 203 5.63 -3.21 0.16
C SER A 203 6.62 -4.37 0.24
N ALA A 204 7.30 -4.67 -0.88
CA ALA A 204 8.32 -5.72 -0.92
C ALA A 204 9.50 -5.39 0.01
N ARG A 205 10.04 -4.15 -0.04
CA ARG A 205 11.16 -3.76 0.81
C ARG A 205 10.82 -3.82 2.29
N PHE A 206 9.64 -3.35 2.68
CA PHE A 206 9.21 -3.42 4.06
C PHE A 206 9.01 -4.86 4.53
N ALA A 207 8.46 -5.74 3.69
CA ALA A 207 8.27 -7.16 4.01
C ALA A 207 9.59 -7.96 4.15
N LEU A 208 10.68 -7.50 3.54
CA LEU A 208 12.01 -8.07 3.83
C LEU A 208 12.48 -7.74 5.24
N HIS A 209 12.04 -6.62 5.81
CA HIS A 209 12.39 -6.17 7.16
C HIS A 209 11.40 -6.66 8.21
N GLN A 210 10.10 -6.58 7.91
CA GLN A 210 8.99 -6.91 8.81
C GLN A 210 8.25 -8.16 8.30
N LYS A 211 8.09 -9.17 9.15
CA LYS A 211 7.26 -10.33 8.82
C LYS A 211 5.79 -9.90 8.69
N VAL A 212 5.19 -10.25 7.54
CA VAL A 212 3.78 -9.99 7.22
C VAL A 212 3.08 -11.25 6.73
N ASP A 213 1.75 -11.23 6.64
CA ASP A 213 0.99 -12.37 6.14
C ASP A 213 1.26 -12.64 4.66
N ARG A 214 1.27 -11.58 3.84
CA ARG A 214 1.41 -11.69 2.38
C ARG A 214 1.87 -10.36 1.77
N VAL A 215 2.48 -10.44 0.59
CA VAL A 215 2.82 -9.29 -0.26
C VAL A 215 2.22 -9.49 -1.63
N VAL A 216 1.42 -8.52 -2.10
CA VAL A 216 0.85 -8.51 -3.45
C VAL A 216 1.37 -7.31 -4.22
N MET A 217 2.16 -7.57 -5.26
CA MET A 217 2.90 -6.58 -6.03
C MET A 217 2.31 -6.44 -7.44
N PHE A 218 1.71 -5.29 -7.71
CA PHE A 218 1.26 -4.94 -9.05
C PHE A 218 2.30 -4.07 -9.74
N CYS A 219 2.68 -4.37 -10.98
CA CYS A 219 3.65 -3.58 -11.76
C CYS A 219 4.93 -3.29 -10.96
N GLY A 220 5.52 -4.32 -10.42
CA GLY A 220 6.72 -4.22 -9.57
C GLY A 220 7.19 -5.55 -8.98
N PRO A 221 8.23 -5.50 -8.12
CA PRO A 221 8.92 -4.30 -7.66
C PRO A 221 9.75 -3.63 -8.77
N ARG A 222 9.99 -2.33 -8.59
CA ARG A 222 10.97 -1.56 -9.36
C ARG A 222 12.35 -1.67 -8.69
N ASP A 223 13.25 -0.72 -8.90
CA ASP A 223 14.59 -0.71 -8.31
C ASP A 223 15.46 -1.93 -8.73
N GLN A 224 15.26 -2.44 -9.94
CA GLN A 224 15.96 -3.63 -10.46
C GLN A 224 17.48 -3.46 -10.54
N TYR A 225 18.01 -2.25 -10.43
CA TYR A 225 19.44 -1.96 -10.30
C TYR A 225 19.97 -2.18 -8.89
N GLU A 226 19.07 -2.23 -7.88
CA GLU A 226 19.45 -2.35 -6.49
C GLU A 226 19.45 -3.80 -6.00
N LEU A 227 20.41 -4.10 -5.16
CA LEU A 227 20.63 -5.44 -4.60
C LEU A 227 19.79 -5.71 -3.35
N TRP A 228 19.06 -4.72 -2.83
CA TRP A 228 18.25 -4.90 -1.62
C TRP A 228 17.20 -6.02 -1.75
N GLN A 229 16.76 -6.31 -2.98
CA GLN A 229 15.76 -7.35 -3.24
C GLN A 229 16.30 -8.76 -2.95
N GLY A 230 17.61 -8.95 -3.01
CA GLY A 230 18.30 -10.19 -2.65
C GLY A 230 18.60 -10.34 -1.15
N LEU A 231 18.29 -9.34 -0.32
CA LEU A 231 18.52 -9.42 1.12
C LEU A 231 17.71 -10.54 1.79
N PRO A 232 18.16 -11.04 2.95
CA PRO A 232 17.35 -11.91 3.78
C PRO A 232 15.96 -11.31 4.07
N SER A 233 14.95 -12.17 4.12
CA SER A 233 13.56 -11.73 4.27
C SER A 233 12.98 -12.21 5.60
N ALA A 234 12.39 -11.28 6.35
CA ALA A 234 11.58 -11.61 7.53
C ALA A 234 10.26 -12.31 7.14
N THR A 235 9.69 -11.93 5.98
CA THR A 235 8.52 -12.62 5.43
C THR A 235 8.99 -13.75 4.51
N PRO A 236 8.52 -15.00 4.71
CA PRO A 236 8.83 -16.11 3.82
C PRO A 236 8.51 -15.79 2.36
N LYS A 237 9.41 -16.15 1.44
CA LYS A 237 9.36 -15.72 0.03
C LYS A 237 8.15 -16.29 -0.73
N GLU A 238 7.62 -17.45 -0.36
CA GLU A 238 6.38 -18.02 -0.91
C GLU A 238 5.15 -17.15 -0.69
N ARG A 239 5.25 -16.15 0.17
CA ARG A 239 4.17 -15.19 0.47
C ARG A 239 4.16 -13.95 -0.43
N PHE A 240 5.13 -13.85 -1.37
CA PHE A 240 5.20 -12.75 -2.32
C PHE A 240 4.55 -13.16 -3.64
N PHE A 241 3.63 -12.34 -4.14
CA PHE A 241 2.90 -12.55 -5.38
C PHE A 241 3.07 -11.33 -6.28
N GLY A 242 3.43 -11.55 -7.54
CA GLY A 242 3.60 -10.49 -8.53
C GLY A 242 2.64 -10.64 -9.70
N PHE A 243 2.10 -9.51 -10.19
CA PHE A 243 1.29 -9.43 -11.41
C PHE A 243 1.61 -8.19 -12.21
N SER A 244 1.93 -8.35 -13.49
CA SER A 244 2.29 -7.25 -14.39
C SER A 244 1.77 -7.48 -15.80
N HIS A 245 1.73 -6.41 -16.60
CA HIS A 245 1.46 -6.47 -18.03
C HIS A 245 2.77 -6.44 -18.81
N VAL A 246 2.90 -7.24 -19.89
CA VAL A 246 4.14 -7.36 -20.69
C VAL A 246 4.50 -6.05 -21.43
N LEU A 247 3.52 -5.21 -21.77
CA LEU A 247 3.75 -3.90 -22.39
C LEU A 247 4.08 -2.80 -21.38
N ASP A 248 4.00 -3.07 -20.08
CA ASP A 248 4.44 -2.11 -19.08
C ASP A 248 5.94 -1.84 -19.28
N THR A 249 6.33 -0.56 -19.34
CA THR A 249 7.75 -0.17 -19.47
C THR A 249 8.61 -0.74 -18.35
N GLY A 250 8.02 -1.00 -17.19
CA GLY A 250 8.70 -1.69 -16.09
C GLY A 250 8.99 -3.17 -16.39
N TRP A 251 8.19 -3.83 -17.22
CA TRP A 251 8.49 -5.19 -17.67
C TRP A 251 9.63 -5.20 -18.69
N SER A 252 9.53 -4.38 -19.73
CA SER A 252 10.48 -4.37 -20.84
C SER A 252 11.74 -3.54 -20.57
N GLY A 253 11.61 -2.45 -19.82
CA GLY A 253 12.68 -1.50 -19.54
C GLY A 253 13.27 -1.61 -18.15
N ASP A 254 12.43 -1.77 -17.12
CA ASP A 254 12.86 -1.90 -15.73
C ASP A 254 12.99 -3.36 -15.27
N HIS A 255 12.63 -4.32 -16.13
CA HIS A 255 12.76 -5.76 -15.89
C HIS A 255 12.17 -6.24 -14.54
N TYR A 256 10.86 -6.20 -14.39
CA TYR A 256 10.22 -6.78 -13.19
C TYR A 256 10.59 -8.25 -12.99
N CYS A 257 10.84 -9.00 -14.07
CA CYS A 257 11.31 -10.37 -13.96
C CYS A 257 12.65 -10.47 -13.21
N ARG A 258 13.60 -9.52 -13.43
CA ARG A 258 14.85 -9.45 -12.66
C ARG A 258 14.58 -9.24 -11.18
N SER A 259 13.66 -8.34 -10.85
CA SER A 259 13.26 -8.12 -9.46
C SER A 259 12.64 -9.37 -8.82
N TRP A 260 11.81 -10.10 -9.57
CA TRP A 260 11.25 -11.36 -9.10
C TRP A 260 12.31 -12.46 -8.93
N GLU A 261 13.33 -12.52 -9.80
CA GLU A 261 14.48 -13.41 -9.63
C GLU A 261 15.31 -13.04 -8.39
N LEU A 262 15.62 -11.76 -8.20
CA LEU A 262 16.33 -11.27 -7.00
C LEU A 262 15.56 -11.58 -5.69
N LEU A 263 14.24 -11.49 -5.73
CA LEU A 263 13.38 -11.93 -4.63
C LEU A 263 13.34 -13.45 -4.45
N GLY A 264 13.86 -14.24 -5.40
CA GLY A 264 13.88 -15.71 -5.35
C GLY A 264 12.55 -16.36 -5.70
N LEU A 265 11.66 -15.66 -6.45
CA LEU A 265 10.31 -16.16 -6.72
C LEU A 265 10.27 -17.30 -7.75
N GLN A 266 11.33 -17.56 -8.49
CA GLN A 266 11.48 -18.73 -9.38
C GLN A 266 11.40 -20.06 -8.63
N ALA A 267 11.71 -20.05 -7.33
CA ALA A 267 11.53 -21.23 -6.47
C ALA A 267 10.05 -21.61 -6.24
N TYR A 268 9.11 -20.75 -6.61
CA TYR A 268 7.68 -20.92 -6.36
C TYR A 268 6.83 -20.90 -7.65
N GLY A 269 7.43 -21.23 -8.77
CA GLY A 269 6.78 -21.41 -10.05
C GLY A 269 7.34 -20.56 -11.19
N PRO A 270 7.02 -20.92 -12.45
CA PRO A 270 7.39 -20.16 -13.63
C PRO A 270 6.64 -18.82 -13.70
N ILE A 271 7.04 -17.95 -14.62
CA ILE A 271 6.19 -16.83 -15.04
C ILE A 271 5.02 -17.40 -15.84
N VAL A 272 3.78 -17.07 -15.42
CA VAL A 272 2.56 -17.60 -16.03
C VAL A 272 1.76 -16.47 -16.68
N ASP A 273 1.43 -16.63 -17.95
CA ASP A 273 0.50 -15.79 -18.69
C ASP A 273 -0.94 -16.19 -18.32
N VAL A 274 -1.63 -15.30 -17.62
CA VAL A 274 -3.00 -15.54 -17.12
C VAL A 274 -4.05 -15.53 -18.23
N ASP A 275 -3.71 -15.00 -19.41
CA ASP A 275 -4.61 -14.99 -20.57
C ASP A 275 -4.63 -16.37 -21.27
N LYS A 276 -3.59 -17.18 -21.02
CA LYS A 276 -3.43 -18.53 -21.59
C LYS A 276 -3.68 -19.65 -20.59
N GLN A 277 -3.71 -19.35 -19.30
CA GLN A 277 -3.88 -20.35 -18.24
C GLN A 277 -4.89 -19.89 -17.20
N GLN A 278 -5.76 -20.81 -16.76
CA GLN A 278 -6.74 -20.55 -15.70
C GLN A 278 -6.16 -20.77 -14.30
N ALA A 279 -6.81 -20.14 -13.30
CA ALA A 279 -6.50 -20.41 -11.91
C ALA A 279 -6.52 -21.92 -11.60
N PRO A 280 -5.61 -22.41 -10.77
CA PRO A 280 -4.67 -21.71 -9.89
C PRO A 280 -3.30 -21.39 -10.51
N TYR A 281 -3.18 -21.16 -11.81
CA TYR A 281 -1.97 -20.69 -12.52
C TYR A 281 -0.70 -21.50 -12.18
N GLY A 282 -0.85 -22.83 -12.06
CA GLY A 282 0.23 -23.70 -11.60
C GLY A 282 0.78 -23.38 -10.21
N HIS A 283 0.00 -22.70 -9.38
CA HIS A 283 0.38 -22.18 -8.05
C HIS A 283 1.56 -21.19 -8.07
N SER A 284 1.83 -20.58 -9.24
CA SER A 284 2.94 -19.65 -9.41
C SER A 284 2.75 -18.33 -8.61
N ARG A 285 3.88 -17.73 -8.24
CA ARG A 285 3.97 -16.40 -7.63
C ARG A 285 4.21 -15.28 -8.63
N ARG A 286 4.39 -15.63 -9.92
CA ARG A 286 4.80 -14.71 -10.98
C ARG A 286 3.81 -14.75 -12.13
N LEU A 287 2.92 -13.76 -12.18
CA LEU A 287 1.83 -13.71 -13.16
C LEU A 287 2.03 -12.52 -14.12
N ILE A 288 1.74 -12.73 -15.39
CA ILE A 288 1.72 -11.71 -16.42
C ILE A 288 0.43 -11.76 -17.21
N THR A 289 0.12 -10.67 -17.93
CA THR A 289 -0.95 -10.59 -18.92
C THR A 289 -0.46 -9.91 -20.18
N GLU A 290 -1.00 -10.35 -21.32
CA GLU A 290 -0.84 -9.74 -22.64
C GLU A 290 -2.15 -9.07 -23.11
N ALA A 291 -3.13 -8.90 -22.20
CA ALA A 291 -4.46 -8.38 -22.53
C ALA A 291 -4.41 -7.08 -23.33
N GLU A 292 -5.28 -6.95 -24.33
CA GLU A 292 -5.26 -5.81 -25.26
C GLU A 292 -5.51 -4.46 -24.56
N VAL A 293 -4.56 -3.56 -24.71
CA VAL A 293 -4.59 -2.20 -24.14
C VAL A 293 -4.39 -1.10 -25.17
N GLY A 294 -4.48 -1.44 -26.48
CA GLY A 294 -4.28 -0.49 -27.59
C GLY A 294 -2.83 -0.08 -27.80
N GLY A 295 -1.86 -0.88 -27.36
CA GLY A 295 -0.44 -0.54 -27.41
C GLY A 295 -0.04 0.58 -26.42
N ASP A 296 -0.93 0.99 -25.51
CA ASP A 296 -0.68 2.06 -24.54
C ASP A 296 0.05 1.52 -23.29
N GLU A 297 1.34 1.79 -23.20
CA GLU A 297 2.21 1.40 -22.08
C GLU A 297 1.73 1.96 -20.73
N LYS A 298 1.14 3.16 -20.69
CA LYS A 298 0.61 3.74 -19.45
C LYS A 298 -0.64 3.02 -19.00
N ARG A 299 -1.48 2.62 -19.95
CA ARG A 299 -2.64 1.78 -19.67
C ARG A 299 -2.20 0.39 -19.24
N ALA A 300 -1.20 -0.19 -19.90
CA ALA A 300 -0.58 -1.45 -19.48
C ALA A 300 -0.13 -1.41 -18.02
N HIS A 301 0.53 -0.30 -17.60
CA HIS A 301 0.94 -0.10 -16.21
C HIS A 301 -0.22 -0.06 -15.21
N SER A 302 -1.37 0.47 -15.60
CA SER A 302 -2.51 0.70 -14.67
C SER A 302 -3.62 -0.35 -14.78
N CYS A 303 -3.67 -1.14 -15.84
CA CYS A 303 -4.79 -2.06 -16.09
C CYS A 303 -4.79 -3.33 -15.24
N VAL A 304 -3.66 -3.67 -14.60
CA VAL A 304 -3.51 -4.90 -13.81
C VAL A 304 -4.12 -4.80 -12.41
N THR A 305 -4.47 -3.60 -11.95
CA THR A 305 -5.13 -3.39 -10.66
C THR A 305 -6.65 -3.19 -10.83
N PRO A 306 -7.47 -3.57 -9.83
CA PRO A 306 -8.88 -3.17 -9.82
C PRO A 306 -9.00 -1.65 -9.91
N GLY A 307 -9.71 -1.14 -10.93
CA GLY A 307 -9.84 0.29 -11.15
C GLY A 307 -10.41 0.64 -12.52
N LYS A 308 -10.46 1.94 -12.82
CA LYS A 308 -11.01 2.45 -14.08
C LYS A 308 -10.21 2.02 -15.32
N ALA A 309 -8.89 1.85 -15.16
CA ALA A 309 -8.00 1.43 -16.26
C ALA A 309 -8.03 -0.08 -16.52
N ALA A 310 -8.59 -0.88 -15.59
CA ALA A 310 -8.64 -2.33 -15.70
C ALA A 310 -9.34 -2.79 -16.98
N VAL A 311 -8.78 -3.82 -17.61
CA VAL A 311 -9.37 -4.42 -18.81
C VAL A 311 -10.69 -5.10 -18.46
N ARG A 312 -11.66 -4.94 -19.36
CA ARG A 312 -12.98 -5.56 -19.24
C ARG A 312 -13.24 -6.47 -20.45
N ASP A 313 -13.99 -7.52 -20.20
CA ASP A 313 -14.49 -8.41 -21.25
C ASP A 313 -15.64 -7.76 -22.04
N ALA A 314 -16.13 -8.46 -23.06
CA ALA A 314 -17.23 -7.99 -23.90
C ALA A 314 -18.56 -7.76 -23.15
N THR A 315 -18.70 -8.33 -21.95
CA THR A 315 -19.88 -8.17 -21.08
C THR A 315 -19.71 -7.05 -20.04
N GLY A 316 -18.54 -6.38 -20.02
CA GLY A 316 -18.22 -5.30 -19.11
C GLY A 316 -17.65 -5.74 -17.76
N ASN A 317 -17.44 -7.01 -17.53
CA ASN A 317 -16.80 -7.54 -16.33
C ASN A 317 -15.29 -7.34 -16.36
N TYR A 318 -14.67 -7.25 -15.20
CA TYR A 318 -13.21 -7.21 -15.11
C TYR A 318 -12.58 -8.52 -15.57
N LEU A 319 -11.71 -8.43 -16.59
CA LEU A 319 -11.02 -9.60 -17.16
C LEU A 319 -10.16 -10.33 -16.12
N HIS A 320 -9.49 -9.59 -15.24
CA HIS A 320 -8.53 -10.14 -14.27
C HIS A 320 -9.12 -10.33 -12.87
N LYS A 321 -10.45 -10.42 -12.72
CA LYS A 321 -11.07 -10.58 -11.40
C LYS A 321 -10.57 -11.83 -10.67
N ASP A 322 -10.45 -12.94 -11.37
CA ASP A 322 -9.97 -14.21 -10.80
C ASP A 322 -8.46 -14.17 -10.47
N VAL A 323 -7.68 -13.41 -11.25
CA VAL A 323 -6.27 -13.16 -10.95
C VAL A 323 -6.15 -12.40 -9.61
N TRP A 324 -6.90 -11.31 -9.44
CA TRP A 324 -6.88 -10.56 -8.20
C TRP A 324 -7.31 -11.41 -7.01
N LYS A 325 -8.38 -12.21 -7.16
CA LYS A 325 -8.80 -13.15 -6.13
C LYS A 325 -7.68 -14.12 -5.79
N TYR A 326 -7.03 -14.72 -6.79
CA TYR A 326 -5.88 -15.61 -6.59
C TYR A 326 -4.77 -14.91 -5.79
N LEU A 327 -4.35 -13.71 -6.19
CA LEU A 327 -3.26 -12.99 -5.54
C LEU A 327 -3.50 -12.76 -4.04
N PHE A 328 -4.74 -12.47 -3.65
CA PHE A 328 -5.07 -12.16 -2.26
C PHE A 328 -5.52 -13.38 -1.43
N THR A 329 -6.01 -14.45 -2.06
CA THR A 329 -6.65 -15.55 -1.32
C THR A 329 -6.04 -16.92 -1.53
N HIS A 330 -5.15 -17.10 -2.54
CA HIS A 330 -4.53 -18.39 -2.80
C HIS A 330 -3.74 -18.87 -1.57
N PRO A 331 -3.88 -20.14 -1.14
CA PRO A 331 -3.12 -20.67 0.01
C PRO A 331 -1.61 -20.51 -0.21
N VAL A 332 -0.91 -19.95 0.77
CA VAL A 332 0.54 -19.67 0.66
C VAL A 332 1.37 -20.94 0.64
N GLU A 333 0.84 -22.02 1.19
CA GLU A 333 1.45 -23.35 1.24
C GLU A 333 1.37 -24.09 -0.11
N ALA A 334 0.39 -23.72 -0.96
CA ALA A 334 0.27 -24.26 -2.31
C ALA A 334 1.22 -23.50 -3.25
N ILE A 335 2.38 -24.08 -3.52
CA ILE A 335 3.46 -23.48 -4.32
C ILE A 335 3.60 -24.18 -5.67
N GLY A 336 4.02 -23.41 -6.70
CA GLY A 336 4.36 -23.94 -8.01
C GLY A 336 5.68 -24.70 -7.99
N GLN A 337 5.92 -25.46 -9.06
CA GLN A 337 7.19 -26.18 -9.20
C GLN A 337 8.33 -25.20 -9.43
N PRO A 338 9.46 -25.36 -8.74
CA PRO A 338 10.65 -24.53 -8.95
C PRO A 338 11.12 -24.60 -10.40
N VAL A 339 11.58 -23.48 -10.92
CA VAL A 339 12.22 -23.40 -12.23
C VAL A 339 13.60 -22.78 -12.10
N ALA A 340 14.46 -23.02 -13.10
CA ALA A 340 15.74 -22.31 -13.17
C ALA A 340 15.51 -20.81 -13.37
N SER A 341 16.47 -19.99 -12.92
CA SER A 341 16.50 -18.56 -13.23
C SER A 341 16.50 -18.35 -14.73
N ASP A 342 15.73 -17.37 -15.18
CA ASP A 342 15.70 -16.96 -16.59
C ASP A 342 16.88 -16.02 -16.87
N PRO A 343 17.85 -16.41 -17.72
CA PRO A 343 18.98 -15.56 -18.07
C PRO A 343 18.58 -14.20 -18.65
N SER A 344 17.40 -14.11 -19.27
CA SER A 344 16.89 -12.83 -19.78
C SER A 344 16.50 -11.85 -18.66
N CYS A 345 16.17 -12.36 -17.47
CA CYS A 345 15.90 -11.58 -16.28
C CYS A 345 17.16 -11.15 -15.52
N GLU A 346 18.29 -11.78 -15.79
CA GLU A 346 19.57 -11.49 -15.09
C GLU A 346 20.34 -10.34 -15.72
N ARG A 347 19.97 -9.88 -16.93
CA ARG A 347 20.70 -8.83 -17.62
C ARG A 347 20.79 -7.58 -16.75
N GLU A 348 22.04 -7.10 -16.54
CA GLU A 348 22.25 -5.78 -16.01
C GLU A 348 21.73 -4.76 -17.03
N LEU A 349 20.75 -3.99 -16.63
CA LEU A 349 20.28 -2.89 -17.45
C LEU A 349 21.39 -1.86 -17.52
N GLN A 350 21.82 -1.53 -18.72
CA GLN A 350 22.67 -0.36 -18.92
C GLN A 350 21.90 0.85 -18.43
N ALA A 351 22.53 1.69 -17.60
CA ALA A 351 21.94 2.96 -17.21
C ALA A 351 21.47 3.67 -18.47
N LYS A 352 20.20 4.03 -18.54
CA LYS A 352 19.71 4.87 -19.64
C LYS A 352 20.53 6.14 -19.60
N THR A 353 21.47 6.29 -20.50
CA THR A 353 22.09 7.59 -20.81
C THR A 353 20.95 8.47 -21.29
N ARG A 354 20.58 9.44 -20.46
CA ARG A 354 19.58 10.48 -20.79
C ARG A 354 20.16 11.50 -21.74
#